data_708d0994e208e6fc592382737e495300
#
_entry.id   708d0994e208e6fc592382737e495300
#
_cell.length_a   1.000
_cell.length_b   1.000
_cell.length_c   1.000
_cell.angle_alpha   90.00
_cell.angle_beta   90.00
_cell.angle_gamma   90.00
#
_symmetry.space_group_name_H-M   'P 1'
#
loop_
_entity.id
_entity.type
_entity.pdbx_description
1 polymer ?
#
loop_
_entity_poly.entity_id
_entity_poly.type
_entity_poly.pdbx_seq_one_letter_code
_entity_poly.pdbx_strand_id
1 'polypeptide(L)'
;MPAEPAADDVPLISDEDSQRVIVGPVTPHNAPIVLVEYDSRWLKLFARESSRIRAALASLTIRVEHVGSTSVPGLAAKPIIDIVLVVPDSADEPAYLPALEAAGYVLRAREPGWFEHRMLNGPDTEINLHVFSAGATEIDRMLLFRDWLRSHEADRVAYLAVKRDLAGRTWRHVQHYADAKSAIVQQVMRRATAAAANHRQSASES
;
A
#
# COMPACT_ATOMS: atom_id res chain seq x y z
N MET A 1 23.62 22.92 1.24
CA MET A 1 22.55 21.90 1.09
C MET A 1 23.00 20.70 1.89
N PRO A 2 22.31 20.26 2.95
CA PRO A 2 22.65 19.00 3.60
C PRO A 2 22.42 17.87 2.60
N ALA A 3 23.34 16.91 2.56
CA ALA A 3 23.23 15.71 1.74
C ALA A 3 21.96 14.94 2.15
N GLU A 4 21.17 14.47 1.18
CA GLU A 4 20.06 13.55 1.47
C GLU A 4 20.66 12.28 2.11
N PRO A 5 20.03 11.75 3.18
CA PRO A 5 20.49 10.51 3.80
C PRO A 5 20.51 9.38 2.74
N ALA A 6 21.56 8.56 2.76
CA ALA A 6 21.63 7.37 1.94
C ALA A 6 20.45 6.44 2.24
N ALA A 7 20.08 5.56 1.30
CA ALA A 7 18.95 4.63 1.48
C ALA A 7 19.09 3.71 2.72
N ASP A 8 20.30 3.60 3.25
CA ASP A 8 20.63 2.85 4.46
C ASP A 8 20.37 3.62 5.77
N ASP A 9 20.03 4.93 5.70
CA ASP A 9 19.81 5.82 6.86
C ASP A 9 18.33 6.02 7.21
N VAL A 10 17.39 5.33 6.53
CA VAL A 10 15.98 5.38 6.92
C VAL A 10 15.78 4.57 8.21
N PRO A 11 15.35 5.20 9.32
CA PRO A 11 15.11 4.47 10.56
C PRO A 11 14.08 3.37 10.32
N LEU A 12 14.45 2.12 10.60
CA LEU A 12 13.53 1.00 10.53
C LEU A 12 12.61 1.04 11.75
N ILE A 13 11.33 0.68 11.56
CA ILE A 13 10.39 0.57 12.67
C ILE A 13 10.93 -0.41 13.72
N SER A 14 10.90 -0.03 14.99
CA SER A 14 11.34 -0.91 16.07
C SER A 14 10.35 -2.06 16.31
N ASP A 15 10.83 -3.16 16.92
CA ASP A 15 9.94 -4.25 17.32
C ASP A 15 8.88 -3.77 18.32
N GLU A 16 9.23 -2.84 19.20
CA GLU A 16 8.30 -2.25 20.18
C GLU A 16 7.21 -1.43 19.49
N ASP A 17 7.56 -0.58 18.52
CA ASP A 17 6.58 0.19 17.76
C ASP A 17 5.70 -0.72 16.88
N SER A 18 6.29 -1.77 16.30
CA SER A 18 5.53 -2.78 15.56
C SER A 18 4.50 -3.48 16.45
N GLN A 19 4.85 -3.79 17.71
CA GLN A 19 3.94 -4.43 18.67
C GLN A 19 2.78 -3.52 19.09
N ARG A 20 2.95 -2.19 19.03
CA ARG A 20 1.88 -1.24 19.39
C ARG A 20 0.76 -1.18 18.34
N VAL A 21 1.08 -1.45 17.08
CA VAL A 21 0.15 -1.33 15.96
C VAL A 21 -0.38 -2.67 15.48
N ILE A 22 0.39 -3.76 15.61
CA ILE A 22 0.02 -5.09 15.13
C ILE A 22 -0.96 -5.78 16.08
N VAL A 23 -2.03 -6.34 15.51
CA VAL A 23 -3.00 -7.16 16.22
C VAL A 23 -2.60 -8.63 16.10
N GLY A 24 -2.24 -9.25 17.24
CA GLY A 24 -1.75 -10.62 17.29
C GLY A 24 -0.22 -10.73 17.33
N PRO A 25 0.34 -11.93 17.14
CA PRO A 25 1.78 -12.15 17.24
C PRO A 25 2.55 -11.51 16.07
N VAL A 26 3.65 -10.84 16.39
CA VAL A 26 4.63 -10.37 15.40
C VAL A 26 5.57 -11.53 15.09
N THR A 27 5.52 -12.03 13.86
CA THR A 27 6.40 -13.14 13.43
C THR A 27 7.57 -12.57 12.63
N PRO A 28 8.82 -12.79 13.03
CA PRO A 28 9.98 -12.40 12.24
C PRO A 28 10.01 -13.12 10.89
N HIS A 29 10.31 -12.38 9.82
CA HIS A 29 10.44 -12.94 8.47
C HIS A 29 11.79 -13.66 8.28
N ASN A 30 12.89 -13.02 8.69
CA ASN A 30 14.28 -13.51 8.64
C ASN A 30 14.70 -14.14 7.30
N ALA A 31 14.22 -13.60 6.18
CA ALA A 31 14.46 -14.13 4.85
C ALA A 31 14.55 -13.01 3.78
N PRO A 32 15.10 -13.29 2.59
CA PRO A 32 14.94 -12.44 1.43
C PRO A 32 13.48 -12.33 0.99
N ILE A 33 13.16 -11.24 0.32
CA ILE A 33 11.83 -11.01 -0.26
C ILE A 33 11.75 -11.66 -1.65
N VAL A 34 10.73 -12.48 -1.87
CA VAL A 34 10.48 -13.08 -3.20
C VAL A 34 9.68 -12.10 -4.04
N LEU A 35 10.28 -11.65 -5.15
CA LEU A 35 9.59 -10.90 -6.20
C LEU A 35 9.31 -11.85 -7.37
N VAL A 36 8.08 -11.78 -7.89
CA VAL A 36 7.68 -12.48 -9.11
C VAL A 36 7.36 -11.47 -10.21
N GLU A 37 7.55 -11.87 -11.46
CA GLU A 37 7.22 -11.00 -12.61
C GLU A 37 5.71 -10.69 -12.62
N TYR A 38 5.34 -9.59 -13.28
CA TYR A 38 3.94 -9.16 -13.34
C TYR A 38 3.02 -10.27 -13.85
N ASP A 39 1.96 -10.52 -13.10
CA ASP A 39 0.93 -11.51 -13.44
C ASP A 39 -0.44 -10.81 -13.61
N SER A 40 -0.98 -10.89 -14.82
CA SER A 40 -2.30 -10.30 -15.13
C SER A 40 -3.44 -10.90 -14.30
N ARG A 41 -3.25 -12.08 -13.68
CA ARG A 41 -4.22 -12.68 -12.74
C ARG A 41 -4.45 -11.81 -11.50
N TRP A 42 -3.50 -10.94 -11.12
CA TRP A 42 -3.69 -10.01 -10.00
C TRP A 42 -4.87 -9.08 -10.18
N LEU A 43 -5.17 -8.66 -11.42
CA LEU A 43 -6.37 -7.87 -11.72
C LEU A 43 -7.66 -8.64 -11.43
N LYS A 44 -7.67 -9.95 -11.75
CA LYS A 44 -8.82 -10.82 -11.48
C LYS A 44 -8.99 -11.09 -9.98
N LEU A 45 -7.87 -11.28 -9.27
CA LEU A 45 -7.88 -11.43 -7.81
C LEU A 45 -8.45 -10.17 -7.15
N PHE A 46 -7.96 -8.98 -7.53
CA PHE A 46 -8.51 -7.72 -7.06
C PHE A 46 -10.02 -7.59 -7.35
N ALA A 47 -10.47 -7.89 -8.58
CA ALA A 47 -11.87 -7.80 -8.96
C ALA A 47 -12.77 -8.71 -8.08
N ARG A 48 -12.31 -9.94 -7.80
CA ARG A 48 -12.98 -10.88 -6.89
C ARG A 48 -13.10 -10.29 -5.48
N GLU A 49 -11.99 -9.78 -4.92
CA GLU A 49 -11.98 -9.22 -3.58
C GLU A 49 -12.80 -7.92 -3.50
N SER A 50 -12.73 -7.05 -4.50
CA SER A 50 -13.57 -5.86 -4.58
C SER A 50 -15.07 -6.22 -4.55
N SER A 51 -15.49 -7.29 -5.25
CA SER A 51 -16.86 -7.77 -5.22
C SER A 51 -17.23 -8.33 -3.84
N ARG A 52 -16.34 -9.08 -3.19
CA ARG A 52 -16.54 -9.62 -1.83
C ARG A 52 -16.73 -8.49 -0.80
N ILE A 53 -15.84 -7.49 -0.82
CA ILE A 53 -15.90 -6.33 0.08
C ILE A 53 -17.23 -5.58 -0.10
N ARG A 54 -17.59 -5.28 -1.35
CA ARG A 54 -18.85 -4.58 -1.66
C ARG A 54 -20.08 -5.37 -1.24
N ALA A 55 -20.06 -6.69 -1.39
CA ALA A 55 -21.16 -7.55 -0.94
C ALA A 55 -21.28 -7.56 0.60
N ALA A 56 -20.15 -7.58 1.32
CA ALA A 56 -20.14 -7.59 2.78
C ALA A 56 -20.59 -6.25 3.39
N LEU A 57 -20.18 -5.12 2.81
CA LEU A 57 -20.34 -3.79 3.41
C LEU A 57 -21.49 -2.96 2.79
N ALA A 58 -21.97 -3.33 1.60
CA ALA A 58 -23.02 -2.64 0.87
C ALA A 58 -22.78 -1.10 0.81
N SER A 59 -23.70 -0.31 1.39
CA SER A 59 -23.67 1.15 1.38
C SER A 59 -22.51 1.77 2.20
N LEU A 60 -21.86 1.02 3.07
CA LEU A 60 -20.69 1.50 3.82
C LEU A 60 -19.41 1.62 2.93
N THR A 61 -19.40 0.93 1.79
CA THR A 61 -18.29 1.01 0.85
C THR A 61 -18.39 2.27 0.00
N ILE A 62 -17.56 3.27 0.27
CA ILE A 62 -17.47 4.49 -0.55
C ILE A 62 -16.60 4.20 -1.78
N ARG A 63 -15.44 3.58 -1.61
CA ARG A 63 -14.49 3.32 -2.67
C ARG A 63 -13.68 2.05 -2.38
N VAL A 64 -13.35 1.28 -3.44
CA VAL A 64 -12.40 0.15 -3.37
C VAL A 64 -11.43 0.29 -4.54
N GLU A 65 -10.13 0.34 -4.25
CA GLU A 65 -9.07 0.59 -5.23
C GLU A 65 -7.95 -0.45 -5.13
N HIS A 66 -7.48 -0.94 -6.27
CA HIS A 66 -6.25 -1.72 -6.36
C HIS A 66 -5.05 -0.78 -6.28
N VAL A 67 -4.21 -0.94 -5.29
CA VAL A 67 -3.00 -0.14 -5.08
C VAL A 67 -1.76 -1.03 -5.01
N GLY A 68 -0.63 -0.46 -4.64
CA GLY A 68 0.62 -1.22 -4.53
C GLY A 68 1.17 -1.71 -5.87
N SER A 69 2.23 -2.50 -5.79
CA SER A 69 3.00 -2.91 -6.98
C SER A 69 2.25 -3.86 -7.90
N THR A 70 1.36 -4.71 -7.37
CA THR A 70 0.56 -5.66 -8.16
C THR A 70 -0.49 -4.98 -9.01
N SER A 71 -0.83 -3.72 -8.71
CA SER A 71 -1.75 -2.91 -9.50
C SER A 71 -1.10 -2.27 -10.73
N VAL A 72 0.23 -2.34 -10.89
CA VAL A 72 1.00 -1.68 -11.96
C VAL A 72 1.43 -2.70 -13.00
N PRO A 73 0.89 -2.67 -14.23
CA PRO A 73 1.29 -3.59 -15.29
C PRO A 73 2.79 -3.54 -15.59
N GLY A 74 3.39 -4.72 -15.74
CA GLY A 74 4.82 -4.88 -16.02
C GLY A 74 5.76 -4.69 -14.82
N LEU A 75 5.24 -4.43 -13.61
CA LEU A 75 6.06 -4.28 -12.42
C LEU A 75 6.14 -5.58 -11.62
N ALA A 76 7.34 -6.16 -11.49
CA ALA A 76 7.54 -7.30 -10.60
C ALA A 76 7.26 -6.95 -9.15
N ALA A 77 6.61 -7.85 -8.41
CA ALA A 77 6.14 -7.60 -7.06
C ALA A 77 6.15 -8.85 -6.17
N LYS A 78 6.06 -8.66 -4.85
CA LYS A 78 5.52 -9.71 -4.00
C LYS A 78 4.10 -10.00 -4.46
N PRO A 79 3.65 -11.27 -4.52
CA PRO A 79 2.32 -11.62 -5.01
C PRO A 79 1.22 -11.33 -3.96
N ILE A 80 1.21 -10.10 -3.43
CA ILE A 80 0.25 -9.60 -2.45
C ILE A 80 -0.63 -8.56 -3.14
N ILE A 81 -1.93 -8.67 -3.00
CA ILE A 81 -2.89 -7.71 -3.54
C ILE A 81 -3.17 -6.65 -2.47
N ASP A 82 -2.63 -5.45 -2.68
CA ASP A 82 -2.90 -4.31 -1.81
C ASP A 82 -4.18 -3.60 -2.27
N ILE A 83 -5.15 -3.47 -1.38
CA ILE A 83 -6.46 -2.88 -1.64
C ILE A 83 -6.70 -1.73 -0.67
N VAL A 84 -7.08 -0.57 -1.18
CA VAL A 84 -7.65 0.52 -0.38
C VAL A 84 -9.16 0.38 -0.34
N LEU A 85 -9.72 0.31 0.86
CA LEU A 85 -11.14 0.45 1.16
C LEU A 85 -11.38 1.80 1.84
N VAL A 86 -12.29 2.58 1.30
CA VAL A 86 -12.73 3.84 1.91
C VAL A 86 -14.10 3.64 2.53
N VAL A 87 -14.19 3.92 3.82
CA VAL A 87 -15.41 3.91 4.62
C VAL A 87 -15.71 5.31 5.16
N PRO A 88 -16.91 5.60 5.67
CA PRO A 88 -17.20 6.91 6.29
C PRO A 88 -16.22 7.26 7.42
N ASP A 89 -15.99 6.33 8.36
CA ASP A 89 -15.05 6.46 9.47
C ASP A 89 -14.34 5.12 9.72
N SER A 90 -13.03 5.07 9.56
CA SER A 90 -12.22 3.87 9.81
C SER A 90 -11.99 3.59 11.30
N ALA A 91 -12.19 4.57 12.17
CA ALA A 91 -12.14 4.38 13.61
C ALA A 91 -13.40 3.68 14.16
N ASP A 92 -14.54 3.80 13.45
CA ASP A 92 -15.78 3.11 13.81
C ASP A 92 -15.77 1.64 13.35
N GLU A 93 -14.84 0.85 13.92
CA GLU A 93 -14.68 -0.58 13.62
C GLU A 93 -16.00 -1.37 13.75
N PRO A 94 -16.88 -1.14 14.77
CA PRO A 94 -18.15 -1.84 14.90
C PRO A 94 -19.05 -1.71 13.67
N ALA A 95 -18.95 -0.65 12.89
CA ALA A 95 -19.78 -0.45 11.72
C ALA A 95 -19.43 -1.39 10.54
N TYR A 96 -18.14 -1.76 10.38
CA TYR A 96 -17.67 -2.50 9.18
C TYR A 96 -16.91 -3.80 9.50
N LEU A 97 -16.18 -3.85 10.62
CA LEU A 97 -15.26 -4.95 10.93
C LEU A 97 -15.99 -6.29 11.07
N PRO A 98 -17.15 -6.41 11.79
CA PRO A 98 -17.86 -7.69 11.90
C PRO A 98 -18.29 -8.27 10.55
N ALA A 99 -18.68 -7.42 9.61
CA ALA A 99 -19.09 -7.86 8.27
C ALA A 99 -17.88 -8.34 7.43
N LEU A 100 -16.73 -7.66 7.55
CA LEU A 100 -15.50 -8.11 6.91
C LEU A 100 -14.97 -9.40 7.53
N GLU A 101 -15.04 -9.57 8.85
CA GLU A 101 -14.65 -10.81 9.53
C GLU A 101 -15.56 -11.97 9.12
N ALA A 102 -16.86 -11.75 9.02
CA ALA A 102 -17.80 -12.75 8.49
C ALA A 102 -17.51 -13.13 7.03
N ALA A 103 -16.91 -12.20 6.25
CA ALA A 103 -16.43 -12.47 4.89
C ALA A 103 -15.01 -13.09 4.85
N GLY A 104 -14.41 -13.36 6.02
CA GLY A 104 -13.14 -14.06 6.19
C GLY A 104 -11.89 -13.17 6.30
N TYR A 105 -12.07 -11.86 6.37
CA TYR A 105 -10.92 -10.94 6.62
C TYR A 105 -10.52 -10.98 8.10
N VAL A 106 -9.22 -10.77 8.35
CA VAL A 106 -8.67 -10.80 9.71
C VAL A 106 -7.91 -9.50 9.98
N LEU A 107 -8.31 -8.76 11.02
CA LEU A 107 -7.64 -7.54 11.43
C LEU A 107 -6.20 -7.84 11.88
N ARG A 108 -5.24 -7.05 11.36
CA ARG A 108 -3.80 -7.21 11.59
C ARG A 108 -3.11 -5.98 12.13
N ALA A 109 -3.61 -4.80 11.82
CA ALA A 109 -3.02 -3.58 12.38
C ALA A 109 -4.08 -2.50 12.65
N ARG A 110 -3.79 -1.71 13.69
CA ARG A 110 -4.45 -0.46 14.04
C ARG A 110 -3.40 0.64 14.17
N GLU A 111 -3.51 1.66 13.34
CA GLU A 111 -2.58 2.80 13.32
C GLU A 111 -3.35 4.12 13.49
N PRO A 112 -3.86 4.40 14.71
CA PRO A 112 -4.67 5.58 14.95
C PRO A 112 -3.90 6.89 14.70
N GLY A 113 -2.60 6.90 14.92
CA GLY A 113 -1.74 8.05 14.65
C GLY A 113 -1.44 8.28 13.16
N TRP A 114 -1.85 7.39 12.27
CA TRP A 114 -1.65 7.49 10.83
C TRP A 114 -2.99 7.33 10.11
N PHE A 115 -3.74 8.41 9.98
CA PHE A 115 -5.04 8.49 9.30
C PHE A 115 -6.11 7.52 9.83
N GLU A 116 -6.05 7.12 11.09
CA GLU A 116 -6.90 6.07 11.65
C GLU A 116 -6.91 4.78 10.81
N HIS A 117 -5.75 4.45 10.22
CA HIS A 117 -5.61 3.30 9.34
C HIS A 117 -5.88 1.97 10.05
N ARG A 118 -6.57 1.07 9.36
CA ARG A 118 -6.68 -0.35 9.72
C ARG A 118 -6.20 -1.20 8.58
N MET A 119 -5.52 -2.30 8.90
CA MET A 119 -5.08 -3.28 7.90
C MET A 119 -5.64 -4.66 8.25
N LEU A 120 -6.25 -5.30 7.26
CA LEU A 120 -6.76 -6.66 7.38
C LEU A 120 -6.09 -7.56 6.32
N ASN A 121 -5.89 -8.84 6.66
CA ASN A 121 -5.55 -9.84 5.67
C ASN A 121 -6.81 -10.49 5.08
N GLY A 122 -6.75 -10.85 3.80
CA GLY A 122 -7.86 -11.53 3.12
C GLY A 122 -7.87 -13.05 3.34
N PRO A 123 -8.98 -13.72 3.01
CA PRO A 123 -9.20 -15.12 3.35
C PRO A 123 -8.50 -16.15 2.44
N ASP A 124 -8.42 -15.91 1.13
CA ASP A 124 -8.09 -16.98 0.16
C ASP A 124 -6.72 -16.83 -0.50
N THR A 125 -6.19 -15.62 -0.53
CA THR A 125 -4.91 -15.27 -1.15
C THR A 125 -4.24 -14.21 -0.29
N GLU A 126 -2.96 -13.92 -0.55
CA GLU A 126 -2.26 -12.83 0.14
C GLU A 126 -2.87 -11.48 -0.22
N ILE A 127 -3.68 -10.94 0.66
CA ILE A 127 -4.37 -9.66 0.53
C ILE A 127 -4.01 -8.77 1.72
N ASN A 128 -3.63 -7.53 1.45
CA ASN A 128 -3.61 -6.46 2.43
C ASN A 128 -4.76 -5.50 2.12
N LEU A 129 -5.75 -5.47 2.97
CA LEU A 129 -6.87 -4.54 2.89
C LEU A 129 -6.61 -3.36 3.82
N HIS A 130 -6.28 -2.21 3.24
CA HIS A 130 -6.05 -0.94 3.92
C HIS A 130 -7.35 -0.17 4.01
N VAL A 131 -7.85 0.05 5.21
CA VAL A 131 -9.11 0.78 5.48
C VAL A 131 -8.80 2.18 5.94
N PHE A 132 -9.37 3.17 5.27
CA PHE A 132 -9.24 4.58 5.57
C PHE A 132 -10.60 5.27 5.63
N SER A 133 -10.68 6.33 6.42
CA SER A 133 -11.80 7.26 6.41
C SER A 133 -11.86 8.07 5.12
N ALA A 134 -13.08 8.46 4.72
CA ALA A 134 -13.27 9.40 3.62
C ALA A 134 -12.48 10.70 3.87
N GLY A 135 -11.74 11.17 2.85
CA GLY A 135 -10.92 12.37 2.93
C GLY A 135 -9.51 12.19 3.49
N ALA A 136 -9.09 10.97 3.86
CA ALA A 136 -7.71 10.70 4.23
C ALA A 136 -6.79 10.94 3.02
N THR A 137 -5.84 11.87 3.14
CA THR A 137 -4.96 12.29 2.04
C THR A 137 -4.00 11.19 1.60
N GLU A 138 -3.76 10.18 2.44
CA GLU A 138 -2.96 9.01 2.10
C GLU A 138 -3.58 8.21 0.95
N ILE A 139 -4.91 8.19 0.83
CA ILE A 139 -5.60 7.55 -0.30
C ILE A 139 -5.13 8.17 -1.62
N ASP A 140 -5.17 9.50 -1.72
CA ASP A 140 -4.76 10.21 -2.93
C ASP A 140 -3.27 10.03 -3.22
N ARG A 141 -2.43 9.95 -2.18
CA ARG A 141 -1.00 9.67 -2.30
C ARG A 141 -0.75 8.27 -2.89
N MET A 142 -1.43 7.25 -2.38
CA MET A 142 -1.32 5.87 -2.90
C MET A 142 -1.77 5.77 -4.35
N LEU A 143 -2.87 6.44 -4.70
CA LEU A 143 -3.41 6.45 -6.06
C LEU A 143 -2.49 7.20 -7.02
N LEU A 144 -1.98 8.36 -6.62
CA LEU A 144 -1.03 9.14 -7.42
C LEU A 144 0.23 8.34 -7.72
N PHE A 145 0.80 7.66 -6.72
CA PHE A 145 1.97 6.81 -6.88
C PHE A 145 1.71 5.68 -7.88
N ARG A 146 0.59 4.97 -7.72
CA ARG A 146 0.15 3.91 -8.63
C ARG A 146 0.04 4.41 -10.07
N ASP A 147 -0.70 5.48 -10.27
CA ASP A 147 -1.04 5.98 -11.60
C ASP A 147 0.18 6.59 -12.28
N TRP A 148 1.07 7.20 -11.51
CA TRP A 148 2.37 7.66 -12.00
C TRP A 148 3.23 6.51 -12.52
N LEU A 149 3.38 5.44 -11.75
CA LEU A 149 4.16 4.29 -12.19
C LEU A 149 3.54 3.56 -13.40
N ARG A 150 2.22 3.64 -13.58
CA ARG A 150 1.54 3.09 -14.78
C ARG A 150 1.91 3.86 -16.04
N SER A 151 2.04 5.17 -15.95
CA SER A 151 2.23 6.08 -17.09
C SER A 151 3.68 6.50 -17.33
N HIS A 152 4.60 6.30 -16.36
CA HIS A 152 6.00 6.74 -16.44
C HIS A 152 6.96 5.56 -16.33
N GLU A 153 7.35 5.03 -17.49
CA GLU A 153 8.18 3.82 -17.57
C GLU A 153 9.55 4.01 -16.89
N ALA A 154 10.20 5.16 -17.07
CA ALA A 154 11.52 5.41 -16.47
C ALA A 154 11.48 5.30 -14.94
N ASP A 155 10.45 5.86 -14.30
CA ASP A 155 10.26 5.77 -12.85
C ASP A 155 9.87 4.37 -12.39
N ARG A 156 9.05 3.66 -13.19
CA ARG A 156 8.72 2.26 -12.93
C ARG A 156 9.97 1.36 -12.97
N VAL A 157 10.85 1.56 -13.95
CA VAL A 157 12.13 0.82 -14.07
C VAL A 157 13.07 1.15 -12.92
N ALA A 158 13.24 2.42 -12.57
CA ALA A 158 14.06 2.83 -11.43
C ALA A 158 13.55 2.24 -10.11
N TYR A 159 12.25 2.31 -9.87
CA TYR A 159 11.61 1.72 -8.69
C TYR A 159 11.80 0.20 -8.64
N LEU A 160 11.67 -0.50 -9.79
CA LEU A 160 11.91 -1.94 -9.88
C LEU A 160 13.35 -2.32 -9.59
N ALA A 161 14.33 -1.53 -10.07
CA ALA A 161 15.74 -1.79 -9.83
C ALA A 161 16.06 -1.75 -8.32
N VAL A 162 15.59 -0.73 -7.60
CA VAL A 162 15.72 -0.64 -6.15
C VAL A 162 15.02 -1.80 -5.45
N LYS A 163 13.81 -2.16 -5.88
CA LYS A 163 13.08 -3.31 -5.29
C LYS A 163 13.86 -4.62 -5.42
N ARG A 164 14.49 -4.88 -6.59
CA ARG A 164 15.28 -6.10 -6.84
C ARG A 164 16.54 -6.13 -5.98
N ASP A 165 17.24 -5.00 -5.86
CA ASP A 165 18.41 -4.91 -4.99
C ASP A 165 18.05 -5.20 -3.53
N LEU A 166 17.04 -4.51 -3.01
CA LEU A 166 16.57 -4.70 -1.64
C LEU A 166 15.99 -6.10 -1.39
N ALA A 167 15.34 -6.71 -2.37
CA ALA A 167 14.73 -8.04 -2.22
C ALA A 167 15.76 -9.14 -1.98
N GLY A 168 16.97 -9.01 -2.52
CA GLY A 168 18.08 -9.94 -2.28
C GLY A 168 18.67 -9.92 -0.87
N ARG A 169 18.35 -8.91 -0.07
CA ARG A 169 18.85 -8.76 1.31
C ARG A 169 17.96 -9.56 2.27
N THR A 170 18.54 -9.98 3.43
CA THR A 170 17.77 -10.60 4.50
C THR A 170 17.12 -9.53 5.38
N TRP A 171 15.82 -9.65 5.59
CA TRP A 171 15.03 -8.71 6.39
C TRP A 171 14.45 -9.41 7.60
N ARG A 172 14.61 -8.82 8.79
CA ARG A 172 14.02 -9.32 10.02
C ARG A 172 12.49 -9.27 9.97
N HIS A 173 11.95 -8.16 9.44
CA HIS A 173 10.51 -7.97 9.22
C HIS A 173 10.26 -7.48 7.79
N VAL A 174 9.12 -7.86 7.23
CA VAL A 174 8.70 -7.40 5.89
C VAL A 174 8.55 -5.87 5.86
N GLN A 175 8.20 -5.24 6.99
CA GLN A 175 8.11 -3.79 7.12
C GLN A 175 9.47 -3.12 6.89
N HIS A 176 10.57 -3.67 7.36
CA HIS A 176 11.91 -3.13 7.11
C HIS A 176 12.24 -3.04 5.61
N TYR A 177 11.83 -4.05 4.83
CA TYR A 177 11.92 -3.97 3.37
C TYR A 177 11.03 -2.86 2.80
N ALA A 178 9.85 -2.63 3.38
CA ALA A 178 8.96 -1.55 2.95
C ALA A 178 9.58 -0.17 3.24
N ASP A 179 10.15 -0.01 4.43
CA ASP A 179 10.79 1.25 4.87
C ASP A 179 12.03 1.57 4.03
N ALA A 180 12.86 0.58 3.69
CA ALA A 180 14.05 0.75 2.86
C ALA A 180 13.75 1.29 1.44
N LYS A 181 12.50 1.21 0.96
CA LYS A 181 12.07 1.80 -0.31
C LYS A 181 11.68 3.27 -0.21
N SER A 182 11.63 3.84 0.99
CA SER A 182 11.08 5.19 1.22
C SER A 182 11.76 6.26 0.38
N ALA A 183 13.08 6.20 0.20
CA ALA A 183 13.83 7.17 -0.60
C ALA A 183 13.36 7.21 -2.06
N ILE A 184 13.27 6.06 -2.73
CA ILE A 184 12.80 5.99 -4.13
C ILE A 184 11.31 6.34 -4.25
N VAL A 185 10.48 5.95 -3.26
CA VAL A 185 9.06 6.33 -3.22
C VAL A 185 8.91 7.83 -3.13
N GLN A 186 9.64 8.50 -2.23
CA GLN A 186 9.64 9.95 -2.10
C GLN A 186 10.11 10.65 -3.38
N GLN A 187 11.16 10.13 -4.03
CA GLN A 187 11.66 10.68 -5.29
C GLN A 187 10.61 10.62 -6.40
N VAL A 188 9.94 9.48 -6.55
CA VAL A 188 8.84 9.30 -7.52
C VAL A 188 7.67 10.23 -7.18
N MET A 189 7.29 10.33 -5.90
CA MET A 189 6.19 11.19 -5.44
C MET A 189 6.48 12.67 -5.69
N ARG A 190 7.72 13.15 -5.48
CA ARG A 190 8.08 14.54 -5.80
C ARG A 190 7.82 14.86 -7.28
N ARG A 191 8.19 13.95 -8.21
CA ARG A 191 7.94 14.13 -9.65
C ARG A 191 6.45 14.10 -9.99
N ALA A 192 5.73 13.13 -9.44
CA ALA A 192 4.29 12.99 -9.66
C ALA A 192 3.51 14.22 -9.18
N THR A 193 3.83 14.73 -7.99
CA THR A 193 3.18 15.91 -7.41
C THR A 193 3.49 17.17 -8.20
N ALA A 194 4.74 17.36 -8.65
CA ALA A 194 5.13 18.50 -9.47
C ALA A 194 4.38 18.51 -10.82
N ALA A 195 4.28 17.37 -11.49
CA ALA A 195 3.54 17.25 -12.74
C ALA A 195 2.05 17.53 -12.57
N ALA A 196 1.44 17.02 -11.48
CA ALA A 196 0.04 17.28 -11.16
C ALA A 196 -0.24 18.77 -10.86
N ALA A 197 0.72 19.49 -10.25
CA ALA A 197 0.61 20.92 -9.99
C ALA A 197 0.66 21.72 -11.30
N ASN A 198 1.59 21.40 -12.21
CA ASN A 198 1.73 22.07 -13.51
C ASN A 198 0.48 21.88 -14.38
N HIS A 199 -0.13 20.69 -14.36
CA HIS A 199 -1.38 20.42 -15.10
C HIS A 199 -2.56 21.28 -14.61
N ARG A 200 -2.65 21.50 -13.29
CA ARG A 200 -3.70 22.35 -12.71
C ARG A 200 -3.52 23.83 -13.08
N GLN A 201 -2.28 24.32 -13.12
CA GLN A 201 -1.99 25.69 -13.50
C GLN A 201 -2.33 25.94 -14.98
N SER A 202 -1.93 25.06 -15.89
CA SER A 202 -2.27 25.20 -17.32
C SER A 202 -3.76 25.08 -17.61
N ALA A 203 -4.51 24.29 -16.82
CA ALA A 203 -5.97 24.18 -16.96
C ALA A 203 -6.73 25.39 -16.40
N SER A 204 -6.14 26.17 -15.49
CA SER A 204 -6.75 27.40 -14.96
C SER A 204 -6.50 28.65 -15.81
N GLU A 205 -5.56 28.58 -16.78
CA GLU A 205 -5.18 29.65 -17.68
C GLU A 205 -5.85 29.53 -19.07
N SER A 206 -6.63 28.46 -19.28
CA SER A 206 -7.38 28.17 -20.53
C SER A 206 -8.87 28.40 -20.37
#